data_77f8a7f38c82e2d6f4a5f1d8ac38333e
#
_entry.id   77f8a7f38c82e2d6f4a5f1d8ac38333e
#
_cell.length_a   1.000
_cell.length_b   1.000
_cell.length_c   1.000
_cell.angle_alpha   90.00
_cell.angle_beta   90.00
_cell.angle_gamma   90.00
#
_symmetry.space_group_name_H-M   'P 1'
#
loop_
_entity.id
_entity.type
_entity.pdbx_description
1 polymer ?
#
loop_
_entity_poly.entity_id
_entity_poly.type
_entity_poly.pdbx_seq_one_letter_code
_entity_poly.pdbx_strand_id
1 'polypeptide(L)'
;MATKTNAASPKKSSGFTGIKSAIWVMAICLCLGYGFWYFVLGNPDNFAGGTHEGRPLNLMGTVYHGGYVVGLIFTLMFTVVALSIERYFALRTAFGKSSLTKFVQQVKAAVKANDFDKARELCNKQQGSVANVVLASVNAYCEMETTSGIKKAQKVAKIQQAHEEATQLEMPTL
;
A
#
# COMPACT_ATOMS: atom_id res chain seq x y z
N MET A 1 -19.61 35.71 21.58
CA MET A 1 -18.54 35.54 20.55
C MET A 1 -18.40 34.07 20.29
N ALA A 2 -18.89 33.60 19.16
CA ALA A 2 -18.87 32.18 18.81
C ALA A 2 -17.55 31.86 18.09
N THR A 3 -16.67 31.13 18.76
CA THR A 3 -15.42 30.65 18.18
C THR A 3 -15.75 29.49 17.23
N LYS A 4 -15.64 29.72 15.92
CA LYS A 4 -15.74 28.69 14.89
C LYS A 4 -14.58 27.73 15.05
N THR A 5 -14.85 26.56 15.62
CA THR A 5 -13.91 25.43 15.59
C THR A 5 -13.85 24.92 14.15
N ASN A 6 -12.76 25.25 13.45
CA ASN A 6 -12.44 24.65 12.16
C ASN A 6 -12.09 23.16 12.38
N ALA A 7 -13.09 22.31 12.30
CA ALA A 7 -12.87 20.87 12.11
C ALA A 7 -12.19 20.70 10.74
N ALA A 8 -10.88 20.46 10.76
CA ALA A 8 -10.15 20.09 9.56
C ALA A 8 -10.74 18.77 9.03
N SER A 9 -11.51 18.90 7.95
CA SER A 9 -12.04 17.76 7.19
C SER A 9 -10.88 16.83 6.85
N PRO A 10 -10.97 15.51 7.09
CA PRO A 10 -9.93 14.57 6.73
C PRO A 10 -9.72 14.68 5.22
N LYS A 11 -8.49 14.99 4.81
CA LYS A 11 -8.08 14.98 3.40
C LYS A 11 -8.43 13.58 2.88
N LYS A 12 -9.42 13.52 1.98
CA LYS A 12 -9.78 12.34 1.23
C LYS A 12 -8.50 11.79 0.62
N SER A 13 -7.99 10.70 1.13
CA SER A 13 -6.93 9.95 0.46
C SER A 13 -7.52 9.56 -0.89
N SER A 14 -6.85 9.90 -1.97
CA SER A 14 -7.28 9.51 -3.31
C SER A 14 -7.20 7.99 -3.36
N GLY A 15 -8.33 7.34 -3.12
CA GLY A 15 -8.45 5.90 -3.23
C GLY A 15 -7.94 5.49 -4.61
N PHE A 16 -6.94 4.64 -4.59
CA PHE A 16 -6.40 3.96 -5.75
C PHE A 16 -7.57 3.41 -6.57
N THR A 17 -7.65 3.80 -7.82
CA THR A 17 -8.68 3.34 -8.78
C THR A 17 -8.31 1.91 -9.21
N GLY A 18 -8.48 0.95 -8.28
CA GLY A 18 -7.80 -0.34 -8.26
C GLY A 18 -8.04 -1.24 -9.47
N ILE A 19 -9.22 -1.19 -10.11
CA ILE A 19 -9.55 -2.16 -11.17
C ILE A 19 -8.97 -1.73 -12.52
N LYS A 20 -9.06 -0.45 -12.85
CA LYS A 20 -8.51 0.07 -14.13
C LYS A 20 -7.00 0.00 -14.17
N SER A 21 -6.34 0.26 -13.02
CA SER A 21 -4.89 0.17 -12.90
C SER A 21 -4.40 -1.28 -13.00
N ALA A 22 -5.10 -2.25 -12.40
CA ALA A 22 -4.71 -3.67 -12.46
C ALA A 22 -4.74 -4.22 -13.90
N ILE A 23 -5.74 -3.85 -14.71
CA ILE A 23 -5.82 -4.26 -16.12
C ILE A 23 -4.63 -3.70 -16.91
N TRP A 24 -4.26 -2.43 -16.68
CA TRP A 24 -3.10 -1.83 -17.33
C TRP A 24 -1.78 -2.50 -16.93
N VAL A 25 -1.62 -2.83 -15.65
CA VAL A 25 -0.43 -3.56 -15.16
C VAL A 25 -0.35 -4.94 -15.82
N MET A 26 -1.47 -5.68 -15.88
CA MET A 26 -1.50 -6.97 -16.58
C MET A 26 -1.14 -6.85 -18.06
N ALA A 27 -1.69 -5.85 -18.76
CA ALA A 27 -1.39 -5.63 -20.18
C ALA A 27 0.10 -5.30 -20.39
N ILE A 28 0.69 -4.46 -19.55
CA ILE A 28 2.11 -4.13 -19.59
C ILE A 28 2.97 -5.37 -19.31
N CYS A 29 2.64 -6.18 -18.31
CA CYS A 29 3.36 -7.41 -17.99
C CYS A 29 3.28 -8.43 -19.12
N LEU A 30 2.12 -8.51 -19.81
CA LEU A 30 1.95 -9.37 -20.97
C LEU A 30 2.83 -8.91 -22.13
N CYS A 31 2.85 -7.62 -22.45
CA CYS A 31 3.73 -7.06 -23.46
C CYS A 31 5.22 -7.27 -23.13
N LEU A 32 5.59 -7.09 -21.85
CA LEU A 32 6.97 -7.32 -21.38
C LEU A 32 7.36 -8.80 -21.45
N GLY A 33 6.48 -9.71 -21.04
CA GLY A 33 6.74 -11.16 -21.05
C GLY A 33 6.93 -11.70 -22.46
N TYR A 34 6.03 -11.38 -23.38
CA TYR A 34 6.14 -11.77 -24.78
C TYR A 34 7.26 -11.00 -25.49
N GLY A 35 7.46 -9.71 -25.18
CA GLY A 35 8.58 -8.94 -25.70
C GLY A 35 9.93 -9.54 -25.29
N PHE A 36 10.09 -9.89 -24.03
CA PHE A 36 11.29 -10.55 -23.53
C PHE A 36 11.51 -11.91 -24.22
N TRP A 37 10.47 -12.72 -24.36
CA TRP A 37 10.54 -14.00 -25.05
C TRP A 37 10.97 -13.82 -26.51
N TYR A 38 10.39 -12.87 -27.23
CA TYR A 38 10.68 -12.65 -28.66
C TYR A 38 12.03 -11.97 -28.90
N PHE A 39 12.33 -10.87 -28.18
CA PHE A 39 13.54 -10.06 -28.45
C PHE A 39 14.79 -10.62 -27.76
N VAL A 40 14.69 -11.19 -26.58
CA VAL A 40 15.87 -11.66 -25.83
C VAL A 40 16.13 -13.14 -26.11
N LEU A 41 15.15 -14.00 -25.95
CA LEU A 41 15.33 -15.43 -26.21
C LEU A 41 15.31 -15.74 -27.69
N GLY A 42 14.51 -15.04 -28.51
CA GLY A 42 14.43 -15.15 -29.94
C GLY A 42 15.51 -14.39 -30.69
N ASN A 43 16.56 -13.88 -30.02
CA ASN A 43 17.66 -13.21 -30.71
C ASN A 43 18.37 -14.19 -31.70
N PRO A 44 18.62 -13.77 -32.95
CA PRO A 44 19.32 -14.57 -33.95
C PRO A 44 20.65 -15.15 -33.48
N ASP A 45 21.36 -14.45 -32.59
CA ASP A 45 22.66 -14.89 -32.04
C ASP A 45 22.55 -16.16 -31.17
N ASN A 46 21.35 -16.52 -30.75
CA ASN A 46 21.11 -17.73 -29.96
C ASN A 46 20.94 -18.98 -30.81
N PHE A 47 20.93 -18.85 -32.16
CA PHE A 47 20.65 -19.93 -33.10
C PHE A 47 21.72 -20.11 -34.15
N ALA A 48 22.05 -21.35 -34.48
CA ALA A 48 22.97 -21.65 -35.58
C ALA A 48 22.33 -21.26 -36.93
N GLY A 49 23.00 -20.37 -37.67
CA GLY A 49 22.50 -19.88 -38.94
C GLY A 49 21.63 -18.62 -38.85
N GLY A 50 21.47 -18.00 -37.67
CA GLY A 50 20.77 -16.73 -37.50
C GLY A 50 19.27 -16.79 -37.73
N THR A 51 18.64 -17.97 -37.72
CA THR A 51 17.20 -18.18 -37.88
C THR A 51 16.61 -18.88 -36.66
N HIS A 52 15.39 -18.52 -36.30
CA HIS A 52 14.67 -19.10 -35.14
C HIS A 52 14.43 -20.61 -35.25
N GLU A 53 14.55 -21.17 -36.43
CA GLU A 53 14.43 -22.61 -36.70
C GLU A 53 15.77 -23.36 -36.57
N GLY A 54 16.86 -22.59 -36.42
CA GLY A 54 18.22 -23.13 -36.31
C GLY A 54 18.42 -23.88 -34.98
N ARG A 55 19.47 -24.73 -34.95
CA ARG A 55 19.86 -25.42 -33.74
C ARG A 55 20.24 -24.41 -32.65
N PRO A 56 19.67 -24.53 -31.41
CA PRO A 56 20.02 -23.63 -30.33
C PRO A 56 21.50 -23.75 -29.96
N LEU A 57 22.20 -22.62 -29.92
CA LEU A 57 23.60 -22.54 -29.49
C LEU A 57 23.74 -22.38 -28.00
N ASN A 58 22.74 -21.76 -27.36
CA ASN A 58 22.73 -21.37 -25.95
C ASN A 58 21.47 -21.85 -25.23
N LEU A 59 21.52 -21.83 -23.89
CA LEU A 59 20.37 -22.15 -23.07
C LEU A 59 19.14 -21.26 -23.40
N MET A 60 19.36 -19.96 -23.76
CA MET A 60 18.30 -19.05 -24.17
C MET A 60 17.59 -19.51 -25.45
N GLY A 61 18.31 -19.97 -26.46
CA GLY A 61 17.73 -20.56 -27.65
C GLY A 61 16.94 -21.83 -27.36
N THR A 62 17.45 -22.68 -26.45
CA THR A 62 16.73 -23.89 -26.00
C THR A 62 15.41 -23.55 -25.33
N VAL A 63 15.41 -22.53 -24.48
CA VAL A 63 14.20 -22.05 -23.80
C VAL A 63 13.21 -21.43 -24.81
N TYR A 64 13.68 -20.74 -25.84
CA TYR A 64 12.83 -20.21 -26.91
C TYR A 64 12.05 -21.31 -27.64
N HIS A 65 12.71 -22.45 -27.92
CA HIS A 65 12.07 -23.62 -28.55
C HIS A 65 10.95 -24.27 -27.72
N GLY A 66 10.80 -23.91 -26.43
CA GLY A 66 9.64 -24.24 -25.62
C GLY A 66 8.33 -23.56 -26.09
N GLY A 67 8.41 -22.69 -27.11
CA GLY A 67 7.26 -22.09 -27.79
C GLY A 67 6.52 -21.06 -26.95
N TYR A 68 5.27 -20.81 -27.31
CA TYR A 68 4.41 -19.78 -26.69
C TYR A 68 4.17 -19.98 -25.19
N VAL A 69 4.28 -21.20 -24.72
CA VAL A 69 4.12 -21.55 -23.29
C VAL A 69 5.18 -20.85 -22.45
N VAL A 70 6.40 -20.74 -22.97
CA VAL A 70 7.50 -20.06 -22.28
C VAL A 70 7.21 -18.55 -22.16
N GLY A 71 6.70 -17.93 -23.22
CA GLY A 71 6.26 -16.52 -23.15
C GLY A 71 5.19 -16.29 -22.08
N LEU A 72 4.24 -17.23 -21.93
CA LEU A 72 3.23 -17.18 -20.89
C LEU A 72 3.83 -17.31 -19.49
N ILE A 73 4.80 -18.21 -19.30
CA ILE A 73 5.49 -18.39 -18.00
C ILE A 73 6.23 -17.10 -17.62
N PHE A 74 6.95 -16.46 -18.55
CA PHE A 74 7.60 -15.18 -18.29
C PHE A 74 6.60 -14.07 -17.96
N THR A 75 5.45 -14.03 -18.64
CA THR A 75 4.37 -13.08 -18.31
C THR A 75 3.89 -13.25 -16.87
N LEU A 76 3.64 -14.50 -16.44
CA LEU A 76 3.24 -14.78 -15.06
C LEU A 76 4.34 -14.38 -14.07
N MET A 77 5.60 -14.68 -14.36
CA MET A 77 6.73 -14.29 -13.53
C MET A 77 6.81 -12.78 -13.35
N PHE A 78 6.74 -12.01 -14.45
CA PHE A 78 6.75 -10.54 -14.36
C PHE A 78 5.53 -9.99 -13.62
N THR A 79 4.37 -10.59 -13.80
CA THR A 79 3.15 -10.19 -13.07
C THR A 79 3.32 -10.36 -11.56
N VAL A 80 3.86 -11.50 -11.10
CA VAL A 80 4.12 -11.75 -9.68
C VAL A 80 5.12 -10.75 -9.11
N VAL A 81 6.20 -10.47 -9.84
CA VAL A 81 7.21 -9.48 -9.43
C VAL A 81 6.59 -8.08 -9.35
N ALA A 82 5.83 -7.67 -10.36
CA ALA A 82 5.17 -6.36 -10.38
C ALA A 82 4.20 -6.18 -9.22
N LEU A 83 3.36 -7.19 -8.94
CA LEU A 83 2.43 -7.17 -7.80
C LEU A 83 3.17 -7.15 -6.46
N SER A 84 4.27 -7.88 -6.33
CA SER A 84 5.08 -7.88 -5.12
C SER A 84 5.68 -6.50 -4.83
N ILE A 85 6.19 -5.83 -5.87
CA ILE A 85 6.74 -4.47 -5.78
C ILE A 85 5.62 -3.48 -5.41
N GLU A 86 4.46 -3.56 -6.06
CA GLU A 86 3.31 -2.72 -5.76
C GLU A 86 2.89 -2.85 -4.28
N ARG A 87 2.76 -4.09 -3.78
CA ARG A 87 2.41 -4.36 -2.39
C ARG A 87 3.46 -3.87 -1.41
N TYR A 88 4.73 -3.99 -1.74
CA TYR A 88 5.81 -3.45 -0.93
C TYR A 88 5.71 -1.93 -0.79
N PHE A 89 5.45 -1.20 -1.88
CA PHE A 89 5.28 0.25 -1.83
C PHE A 89 4.00 0.67 -1.09
N ALA A 90 2.89 -0.06 -1.28
CA ALA A 90 1.64 0.19 -0.58
C ALA A 90 1.82 0.05 0.95
N LEU A 91 2.45 -1.03 1.39
CA LEU A 91 2.76 -1.24 2.80
C LEU A 91 3.70 -0.17 3.37
N ARG A 92 4.74 0.19 2.62
CA ARG A 92 5.67 1.25 3.04
C ARG A 92 4.95 2.59 3.22
N THR A 93 4.02 2.92 2.34
CA THR A 93 3.21 4.14 2.44
C THR A 93 2.25 4.08 3.63
N ALA A 94 1.66 2.92 3.91
CA ALA A 94 0.77 2.71 5.04
C ALA A 94 1.47 2.89 6.40
N PHE A 95 2.73 2.45 6.51
CA PHE A 95 3.52 2.63 7.73
C PHE A 95 3.96 4.06 7.98
N GLY A 96 3.96 4.92 6.96
CA GLY A 96 4.32 6.33 7.08
C GLY A 96 5.83 6.60 7.06
N LYS A 97 6.23 7.80 7.51
CA LYS A 97 7.60 8.32 7.34
C LYS A 97 8.62 7.80 8.35
N SER A 98 8.18 7.38 9.54
CA SER A 98 9.07 6.97 10.64
C SER A 98 8.83 5.51 11.03
N SER A 99 9.74 4.95 11.83
CA SER A 99 9.58 3.60 12.38
C SER A 99 8.31 3.50 13.24
N LEU A 100 7.42 2.58 12.88
CA LEU A 100 6.14 2.37 13.55
C LEU A 100 6.31 2.13 15.06
N THR A 101 7.33 1.37 15.46
CA THR A 101 7.59 1.07 16.86
C THR A 101 7.90 2.33 17.67
N LYS A 102 8.74 3.23 17.13
CA LYS A 102 9.07 4.51 17.77
C LYS A 102 7.84 5.41 17.84
N PHE A 103 7.08 5.49 16.75
CA PHE A 103 5.85 6.26 16.71
C PHE A 103 4.84 5.82 17.78
N VAL A 104 4.55 4.52 17.86
CA VAL A 104 3.62 3.98 18.88
C VAL A 104 4.09 4.27 20.29
N GLN A 105 5.40 4.14 20.57
CA GLN A 105 5.94 4.46 21.89
C GLN A 105 5.80 5.94 22.23
N GLN A 106 6.07 6.83 21.29
CA GLN A 106 5.94 8.29 21.47
C GLN A 106 4.49 8.71 21.70
N VAL A 107 3.55 8.19 20.89
CA VAL A 107 2.12 8.48 21.08
C VAL A 107 1.64 7.94 22.42
N LYS A 108 2.04 6.70 22.78
CA LYS A 108 1.68 6.13 24.09
C LYS A 108 2.22 6.96 25.26
N ALA A 109 3.41 7.49 25.14
CA ALA A 109 4.01 8.37 26.16
C ALA A 109 3.23 9.71 26.25
N ALA A 110 2.90 10.34 25.13
CA ALA A 110 2.14 11.57 25.07
C ALA A 110 0.72 11.38 25.66
N VAL A 111 0.01 10.32 25.31
CA VAL A 111 -1.32 10.00 25.86
C VAL A 111 -1.26 9.74 27.37
N LYS A 112 -0.22 9.04 27.88
CA LYS A 112 -0.01 8.84 29.31
C LYS A 112 0.26 10.14 30.08
N ALA A 113 0.89 11.11 29.42
CA ALA A 113 1.13 12.44 29.98
C ALA A 113 -0.08 13.38 29.84
N ASN A 114 -1.22 12.90 29.31
CA ASN A 114 -2.39 13.70 28.96
C ASN A 114 -2.10 14.86 27.97
N ASP A 115 -1.02 14.73 27.19
CA ASP A 115 -0.63 15.70 26.17
C ASP A 115 -1.19 15.26 24.80
N PHE A 116 -2.48 15.53 24.60
CA PHE A 116 -3.18 15.10 23.39
C PHE A 116 -2.79 15.94 22.17
N ASP A 117 -2.37 17.18 22.36
CA ASP A 117 -1.94 18.04 21.26
C ASP A 117 -0.63 17.52 20.67
N LYS A 118 0.29 17.10 21.51
CA LYS A 118 1.52 16.42 21.09
C LYS A 118 1.24 15.07 20.43
N ALA A 119 0.27 14.30 20.92
CA ALA A 119 -0.14 13.05 20.30
C ALA A 119 -0.67 13.30 18.87
N ARG A 120 -1.48 14.33 18.65
CA ARG A 120 -1.98 14.75 17.33
C ARG A 120 -0.85 15.21 16.41
N GLU A 121 0.08 15.99 16.93
CA GLU A 121 1.26 16.44 16.16
C GLU A 121 2.10 15.26 15.68
N LEU A 122 2.36 14.28 16.55
CA LEU A 122 3.08 13.06 16.22
C LEU A 122 2.37 12.26 15.12
N CYS A 123 1.03 12.13 15.17
CA CYS A 123 0.24 11.47 14.14
C CYS A 123 0.34 12.22 12.78
N ASN A 124 0.21 13.55 12.80
CA ASN A 124 0.32 14.36 11.59
C ASN A 124 1.73 14.32 10.97
N LYS A 125 2.77 14.19 11.81
CA LYS A 125 4.16 14.06 11.35
C LYS A 125 4.46 12.69 10.77
N GLN A 126 3.90 11.64 11.38
CA GLN A 126 4.09 10.25 10.93
C GLN A 126 3.47 10.03 9.55
N GLN A 127 2.26 10.51 9.32
CA GLN A 127 1.46 10.24 8.12
C GLN A 127 1.25 8.73 7.85
N GLY A 128 0.40 8.38 6.90
CA GLY A 128 0.06 7.00 6.57
C GLY A 128 -1.19 6.50 7.30
N SER A 129 -1.72 5.37 6.84
CA SER A 129 -3.00 4.81 7.30
C SER A 129 -3.02 4.51 8.80
N VAL A 130 -1.91 3.98 9.33
CA VAL A 130 -1.80 3.69 10.77
C VAL A 130 -1.88 4.97 11.60
N ALA A 131 -1.22 6.05 11.18
CA ALA A 131 -1.28 7.33 11.88
C ALA A 131 -2.68 7.94 11.86
N ASN A 132 -3.42 7.80 10.76
CA ASN A 132 -4.79 8.28 10.62
C ASN A 132 -5.76 7.55 11.57
N VAL A 133 -5.64 6.23 11.69
CA VAL A 133 -6.45 5.44 12.64
C VAL A 133 -6.17 5.83 14.09
N VAL A 134 -4.89 6.01 14.45
CA VAL A 134 -4.51 6.46 15.79
C VAL A 134 -5.02 7.89 16.06
N LEU A 135 -4.91 8.79 15.08
CA LEU A 135 -5.41 10.17 15.19
C LEU A 135 -6.92 10.20 15.40
N ALA A 136 -7.69 9.39 14.68
CA ALA A 136 -9.14 9.26 14.88
C ALA A 136 -9.46 8.81 16.30
N SER A 137 -8.75 7.82 16.83
CA SER A 137 -8.92 7.32 18.20
C SER A 137 -8.59 8.38 19.25
N VAL A 138 -7.51 9.16 19.07
CA VAL A 138 -7.12 10.26 19.97
C VAL A 138 -8.17 11.37 19.94
N ASN A 139 -8.67 11.73 18.76
CA ASN A 139 -9.72 12.74 18.63
C ASN A 139 -11.02 12.30 19.33
N ALA A 140 -11.45 11.06 19.12
CA ALA A 140 -12.63 10.51 19.79
C ALA A 140 -12.47 10.51 21.32
N TYR A 141 -11.28 10.21 21.83
CA TYR A 141 -10.98 10.30 23.25
C TYR A 141 -11.15 11.73 23.78
N CYS A 142 -10.56 12.73 23.11
CA CYS A 142 -10.66 14.14 23.50
C CYS A 142 -12.12 14.63 23.49
N GLU A 143 -12.91 14.25 22.49
CA GLU A 143 -14.35 14.60 22.44
C GLU A 143 -15.12 14.02 23.63
N MET A 144 -14.78 12.78 24.02
CA MET A 144 -15.43 12.14 25.16
C MET A 144 -15.01 12.73 26.51
N GLU A 145 -13.84 13.32 26.60
CA GLU A 145 -13.35 13.96 27.82
C GLU A 145 -14.02 15.32 28.05
N THR A 146 -14.29 16.06 26.98
CA THR A 146 -15.03 17.34 27.04
C THR A 146 -16.52 17.16 27.32
N THR A 147 -17.08 15.97 27.08
CA THR A 147 -18.50 15.68 27.32
C THR A 147 -18.73 15.17 28.75
N SER A 148 -19.18 16.05 29.64
CA SER A 148 -19.52 15.70 31.02
C SER A 148 -20.71 14.74 31.09
N GLY A 149 -20.63 13.69 31.93
CA GLY A 149 -21.76 12.80 32.25
C GLY A 149 -21.79 11.44 31.55
N ILE A 150 -20.84 11.10 30.71
CA ILE A 150 -20.80 9.80 30.04
C ILE A 150 -20.09 8.75 30.91
N LYS A 151 -20.70 7.58 31.07
CA LYS A 151 -20.12 6.43 31.83
C LYS A 151 -18.87 5.92 31.13
N LYS A 152 -17.86 5.47 31.90
CA LYS A 152 -16.58 4.93 31.33
C LYS A 152 -16.79 3.88 30.26
N ALA A 153 -17.76 2.99 30.39
CA ALA A 153 -18.08 1.96 29.42
C ALA A 153 -18.54 2.54 28.06
N GLN A 154 -19.32 3.60 28.08
CA GLN A 154 -19.78 4.29 26.88
C GLN A 154 -18.64 5.07 26.18
N LYS A 155 -17.71 5.65 26.98
CA LYS A 155 -16.50 6.29 26.42
C LYS A 155 -15.65 5.28 25.65
N VAL A 156 -15.40 4.10 26.25
CA VAL A 156 -14.62 3.04 25.60
C VAL A 156 -15.29 2.54 24.32
N ALA A 157 -16.61 2.32 24.36
CA ALA A 157 -17.36 1.87 23.18
C ALA A 157 -17.28 2.86 22.02
N LYS A 158 -17.40 4.17 22.28
CA LYS A 158 -17.26 5.21 21.24
C LYS A 158 -15.86 5.30 20.68
N ILE A 159 -14.82 5.15 21.50
CA ILE A 159 -13.43 5.13 21.02
C ILE A 159 -13.18 3.91 20.14
N GLN A 160 -13.70 2.74 20.52
CA GLN A 160 -13.63 1.53 19.72
C GLN A 160 -14.37 1.70 18.39
N GLN A 161 -15.57 2.26 18.41
CA GLN A 161 -16.32 2.57 17.19
C GLN A 161 -15.53 3.50 16.26
N ALA A 162 -14.96 4.60 16.77
CA ALA A 162 -14.14 5.52 15.96
C ALA A 162 -12.88 4.84 15.40
N HIS A 163 -12.28 3.93 16.16
CA HIS A 163 -11.15 3.12 15.71
C HIS A 163 -11.55 2.16 14.57
N GLU A 164 -12.68 1.47 14.72
CA GLU A 164 -13.20 0.55 13.70
C GLU A 164 -13.61 1.28 12.42
N GLU A 165 -14.31 2.41 12.54
CA GLU A 165 -14.69 3.25 11.40
C GLU A 165 -13.46 3.76 10.65
N ALA A 166 -12.46 4.27 11.36
CA ALA A 166 -11.21 4.73 10.76
C ALA A 166 -10.44 3.58 10.08
N THR A 167 -10.44 2.39 10.68
CA THR A 167 -9.81 1.20 10.10
C THR A 167 -10.53 0.77 8.83
N GLN A 168 -11.87 0.76 8.81
CA GLN A 168 -12.66 0.42 7.62
C GLN A 168 -12.44 1.41 6.47
N LEU A 169 -12.26 2.69 6.76
CA LEU A 169 -11.96 3.71 5.76
C LEU A 169 -10.56 3.57 5.15
N GLU A 170 -9.59 3.10 5.92
CA GLU A 170 -8.21 2.90 5.46
C GLU A 170 -7.97 1.52 4.83
N MET A 171 -8.81 0.52 5.13
CA MET A 171 -8.65 -0.85 4.61
C MET A 171 -8.64 -0.96 3.07
N PRO A 172 -9.46 -0.20 2.31
CA PRO A 172 -9.40 -0.23 0.84
C PRO A 172 -8.10 0.31 0.25
N THR A 173 -7.27 1.00 1.04
CA THR A 173 -6.00 1.59 0.60
C THR A 173 -4.79 0.70 0.88
N LEU A 174 -4.97 -0.36 1.65
CA LEU A 174 -3.97 -1.39 1.98
C LEU A 174 -4.08 -2.60 1.05
#